data_5cea2be63898742c1584605434125eb9
#
_entry.id   5cea2be63898742c1584605434125eb9
#
_cell.length_a   1.000
_cell.length_b   1.000
_cell.length_c   1.000
_cell.angle_alpha   90.00
_cell.angle_beta   90.00
_cell.angle_gamma   90.00
#
_symmetry.space_group_name_H-M   'P 1'
#
loop_
_entity.id
_entity.type
_entity.pdbx_description
1 polymer ?
#
loop_
_entity_poly.entity_id
_entity_poly.type
_entity_poly.pdbx_seq_one_letter_code
_entity_poly.pdbx_strand_id
1 'polypeptide(L)'
;MIAWRSVLVTTGVMVWSLAGAQVTVEDAWVRATVPGQPVAAAYLKIRSAQTAKLVAVRAPVTARAEIHEMRMEGGIMRMRPVTRLALPAGKTVELKPGGYHLMLMDIVKPLRPGEVVPITLVIEGLDRRRQEVKIEAGVREMTGGMAGGAHGKMH
;
A
#
# COMPACT_ATOMS: atom_id res chain seq x y z
N MET A 1 -25.80 66.87 12.89
CA MET A 1 -25.99 65.56 12.14
C MET A 1 -24.65 64.90 12.00
N ILE A 2 -24.38 63.92 12.82
CA ILE A 2 -23.09 63.18 12.84
C ILE A 2 -23.34 61.84 12.14
N ALA A 3 -22.74 61.66 10.96
CA ALA A 3 -22.82 60.41 10.20
C ALA A 3 -21.76 59.43 10.71
N TRP A 4 -22.20 58.37 11.35
CA TRP A 4 -21.37 57.27 11.79
C TRP A 4 -21.13 56.33 10.61
N ARG A 5 -19.90 56.32 10.09
CA ARG A 5 -19.47 55.38 9.07
C ARG A 5 -19.03 54.10 9.78
N SER A 6 -19.85 53.06 9.68
CA SER A 6 -19.51 51.71 10.13
C SER A 6 -18.45 51.12 9.20
N VAL A 7 -17.25 50.91 9.72
CA VAL A 7 -16.18 50.15 9.04
C VAL A 7 -16.43 48.66 9.32
N LEU A 8 -16.86 47.94 8.29
CA LEU A 8 -16.93 46.48 8.30
C LEU A 8 -15.52 45.92 8.11
N VAL A 9 -14.92 45.47 9.20
CA VAL A 9 -13.67 44.72 9.16
C VAL A 9 -14.01 43.26 8.81
N THR A 10 -13.82 42.92 7.55
CA THR A 10 -13.92 41.53 7.09
C THR A 10 -12.64 40.80 7.48
N THR A 11 -12.69 40.07 8.57
CA THR A 11 -11.59 39.16 8.99
C THR A 11 -11.60 37.97 8.06
N GLY A 12 -10.74 37.97 7.03
CA GLY A 12 -10.51 36.83 6.16
C GLY A 12 -9.83 35.69 6.94
N VAL A 13 -10.56 34.63 7.22
CA VAL A 13 -9.99 33.41 7.76
C VAL A 13 -9.19 32.75 6.64
N MET A 14 -7.88 32.89 6.71
CA MET A 14 -6.94 32.22 5.82
C MET A 14 -6.85 30.76 6.24
N VAL A 15 -7.65 29.90 5.60
CA VAL A 15 -7.57 28.45 5.79
C VAL A 15 -6.28 27.99 5.11
N TRP A 16 -5.27 27.75 5.91
CA TRP A 16 -4.06 27.08 5.44
C TRP A 16 -4.40 25.61 5.25
N SER A 17 -4.67 25.23 4.01
CA SER A 17 -4.70 23.82 3.64
C SER A 17 -3.31 23.25 3.88
N LEU A 18 -3.19 22.39 4.88
CA LEU A 18 -2.02 21.54 5.07
C LEU A 18 -1.99 20.59 3.87
N ALA A 19 -1.28 20.99 2.82
CA ALA A 19 -1.07 20.18 1.63
C ALA A 19 -0.15 19.01 2.00
N GLY A 20 -0.73 17.94 2.55
CA GLY A 20 -0.09 16.63 2.58
C GLY A 20 0.09 16.12 1.15
N ALA A 21 1.08 15.26 0.92
CA ALA A 21 1.23 14.59 -0.36
C ALA A 21 -0.08 13.88 -0.71
N GLN A 22 -0.67 14.19 -1.89
CA GLN A 22 -1.88 13.53 -2.34
C GLN A 22 -1.52 12.12 -2.82
N VAL A 23 -1.92 11.10 -2.07
CA VAL A 23 -1.62 9.70 -2.34
C VAL A 23 -2.88 8.99 -2.78
N THR A 24 -2.79 8.30 -3.91
CA THR A 24 -3.84 7.44 -4.45
C THR A 24 -3.37 5.99 -4.39
N VAL A 25 -4.23 5.10 -3.91
CA VAL A 25 -3.98 3.66 -3.88
C VAL A 25 -5.07 2.95 -4.67
N GLU A 26 -4.67 2.08 -5.56
CA GLU A 26 -5.57 1.31 -6.43
C GLU A 26 -5.24 -0.18 -6.37
N ASP A 27 -6.24 -1.00 -6.65
CA ASP A 27 -6.11 -2.45 -6.81
C ASP A 27 -5.39 -3.13 -5.64
N ALA A 28 -5.75 -2.75 -4.41
CA ALA A 28 -5.19 -3.35 -3.21
C ALA A 28 -5.81 -4.72 -2.94
N TRP A 29 -4.96 -5.74 -2.79
CA TRP A 29 -5.40 -7.09 -2.47
C TRP A 29 -4.36 -7.85 -1.65
N VAL A 30 -4.83 -8.86 -0.93
CA VAL A 30 -4.00 -9.76 -0.12
C VAL A 30 -4.18 -11.18 -0.65
N ARG A 31 -3.09 -11.92 -0.74
CA ARG A 31 -3.14 -13.33 -1.10
C ARG A 31 -3.78 -14.13 0.03
N ALA A 32 -4.77 -14.96 -0.30
CA ALA A 32 -5.39 -15.89 0.64
C ALA A 32 -4.34 -16.83 1.26
N THR A 33 -4.55 -17.21 2.51
CA THR A 33 -3.69 -18.15 3.23
C THR A 33 -4.47 -19.39 3.65
N VAL A 34 -3.75 -20.47 3.82
CA VAL A 34 -4.30 -21.73 4.37
C VAL A 34 -4.01 -21.82 5.87
N PRO A 35 -4.76 -22.66 6.63
CA PRO A 35 -4.45 -22.92 8.03
C PRO A 35 -2.99 -23.33 8.24
N GLY A 36 -2.34 -22.72 9.25
CA GLY A 36 -0.93 -22.97 9.54
C GLY A 36 0.06 -22.15 8.71
N GLN A 37 -0.39 -21.35 7.78
CA GLN A 37 0.45 -20.41 7.03
C GLN A 37 0.52 -19.07 7.78
N PRO A 38 1.68 -18.72 8.39
CA PRO A 38 1.78 -17.53 9.25
C PRO A 38 2.09 -16.24 8.48
N VAL A 39 2.19 -16.30 7.15
CA VAL A 39 2.64 -15.18 6.31
C VAL A 39 1.72 -15.01 5.11
N ALA A 40 1.35 -13.76 4.83
CA ALA A 40 0.64 -13.37 3.62
C ALA A 40 1.35 -12.23 2.91
N ALA A 41 1.19 -12.16 1.61
CA ALA A 41 1.66 -11.05 0.79
C ALA A 41 0.48 -10.18 0.36
N ALA A 42 0.68 -8.86 0.41
CA ALA A 42 -0.28 -7.90 -0.10
C ALA A 42 0.35 -7.07 -1.23
N TYR A 43 -0.50 -6.68 -2.16
CA TYR A 43 -0.13 -6.00 -3.40
C TYR A 43 -1.05 -4.80 -3.63
N LEU A 44 -0.55 -3.79 -4.29
CA LEU A 44 -1.30 -2.59 -4.62
C LEU A 44 -0.56 -1.74 -5.65
N LYS A 45 -1.25 -0.76 -6.20
CA LYS A 45 -0.65 0.33 -6.95
C LYS A 45 -0.74 1.60 -6.13
N ILE A 46 0.36 2.32 -5.99
CA ILE A 46 0.42 3.55 -5.22
C ILE A 46 1.02 4.67 -6.05
N ARG A 47 0.39 5.83 -5.98
CA ARG A 47 0.85 7.04 -6.65
C ARG A 47 0.79 8.21 -5.70
N SER A 48 1.88 8.96 -5.63
CA SER A 48 1.94 10.21 -4.90
C SER A 48 2.06 11.38 -5.88
N ALA A 49 1.26 12.44 -5.68
CA ALA A 49 1.35 13.64 -6.50
C ALA A 49 2.69 14.37 -6.30
N GLN A 50 3.26 14.27 -5.11
CA GLN A 50 4.57 14.83 -4.76
C GLN A 50 5.54 13.71 -4.40
N THR A 51 6.84 13.96 -4.57
CA THR A 51 7.87 13.01 -4.16
C THR A 51 7.73 12.67 -2.68
N ALA A 52 7.62 11.39 -2.38
CA ALA A 52 7.43 10.87 -1.04
C ALA A 52 8.09 9.49 -0.90
N LYS A 53 7.93 8.85 0.25
CA LYS A 53 8.39 7.49 0.54
C LYS A 53 7.36 6.75 1.35
N LEU A 54 7.11 5.48 1.03
CA LEU A 54 6.41 4.57 1.93
C LEU A 54 7.42 4.07 2.96
N VAL A 55 7.18 4.38 4.23
CA VAL A 55 8.16 4.12 5.31
C VAL A 55 7.69 3.10 6.33
N ALA A 56 6.40 2.82 6.40
CA ALA A 56 5.86 1.79 7.27
C ALA A 56 4.51 1.29 6.77
N VAL A 57 4.16 0.10 7.21
CA VAL A 57 2.89 -0.57 6.95
C VAL A 57 2.37 -1.15 8.26
N ARG A 58 1.06 -1.07 8.48
CA ARG A 58 0.38 -1.70 9.62
C ARG A 58 -0.90 -2.36 9.16
N ALA A 59 -1.24 -3.48 9.78
CA ALA A 59 -2.51 -4.16 9.55
C ALA A 59 -2.97 -4.87 10.84
N PRO A 60 -4.26 -4.79 11.22
CA PRO A 60 -4.75 -5.42 12.45
C PRO A 60 -4.60 -6.94 12.51
N VAL A 61 -4.50 -7.60 11.34
CA VAL A 61 -4.34 -9.06 11.25
C VAL A 61 -2.95 -9.55 11.68
N THR A 62 -2.00 -8.64 11.84
CA THR A 62 -0.62 -8.95 12.23
C THR A 62 -0.01 -7.87 13.11
N ALA A 63 0.88 -8.26 14.01
CA ALA A 63 1.72 -7.31 14.76
C ALA A 63 2.94 -6.85 13.94
N ARG A 64 3.27 -7.55 12.84
CA ARG A 64 4.48 -7.29 12.06
C ARG A 64 4.20 -7.28 10.56
N ALA A 65 4.20 -6.09 9.98
CA ALA A 65 4.09 -5.88 8.55
C ALA A 65 5.34 -5.15 8.03
N GLU A 66 5.87 -5.58 6.91
CA GLU A 66 7.10 -5.05 6.32
C GLU A 66 6.94 -4.86 4.81
N ILE A 67 7.75 -3.99 4.24
CA ILE A 67 7.88 -3.83 2.79
C ILE A 67 9.05 -4.72 2.36
N HIS A 68 8.84 -5.56 1.37
CA HIS A 68 9.86 -6.44 0.82
C HIS A 68 10.03 -6.22 -0.68
N GLU A 69 11.20 -6.54 -1.18
CA GLU A 69 11.53 -6.57 -2.60
C GLU A 69 11.97 -7.98 -2.97
N MET A 70 11.41 -8.50 -4.06
CA MET A 70 11.91 -9.71 -4.71
C MET A 70 12.85 -9.28 -5.84
N ARG A 71 14.08 -9.77 -5.82
CA ARG A 71 15.10 -9.43 -6.83
C ARG A 71 15.82 -10.69 -7.32
N MET A 72 16.06 -10.74 -8.62
CA MET A 72 16.91 -11.77 -9.20
C MET A 72 18.39 -11.39 -9.02
N GLU A 73 19.15 -12.23 -8.34
CA GLU A 73 20.59 -12.07 -8.14
C GLU A 73 21.31 -13.38 -8.48
N GLY A 74 22.17 -13.37 -9.50
CA GLY A 74 22.93 -14.54 -9.90
C GLY A 74 22.06 -15.75 -10.29
N GLY A 75 20.91 -15.53 -10.91
CA GLY A 75 19.94 -16.58 -11.27
C GLY A 75 19.07 -17.07 -10.11
N ILE A 76 19.19 -16.49 -8.93
CA ILE A 76 18.42 -16.86 -7.73
C ILE A 76 17.52 -15.70 -7.32
N MET A 77 16.24 -15.99 -7.08
CA MET A 77 15.32 -14.99 -6.52
C MET A 77 15.60 -14.80 -5.02
N ARG A 78 15.91 -13.56 -4.65
CA ARG A 78 16.15 -13.18 -3.26
C ARG A 78 15.10 -12.18 -2.80
N MET A 79 14.63 -12.37 -1.58
CA MET A 79 13.71 -11.48 -0.89
C MET A 79 14.47 -10.66 0.15
N ARG A 80 14.27 -9.34 0.16
CA ARG A 80 14.90 -8.43 1.10
C ARG A 80 13.89 -7.46 1.69
N PRO A 81 13.99 -7.13 2.98
CA PRO A 81 13.21 -6.05 3.54
C PRO A 81 13.67 -4.71 2.98
N VAL A 82 12.72 -3.81 2.76
CA VAL A 82 12.94 -2.44 2.28
C VAL A 82 12.40 -1.49 3.35
N THR A 83 13.26 -0.68 3.93
CA THR A 83 12.85 0.26 4.99
C THR A 83 12.14 1.49 4.44
N ARG A 84 12.38 1.85 3.18
CA ARG A 84 11.80 3.01 2.52
C ARG A 84 11.62 2.74 1.02
N LEU A 85 10.38 2.73 0.56
CA LEU A 85 10.07 2.60 -0.85
C LEU A 85 9.84 3.99 -1.45
N ALA A 86 10.65 4.36 -2.43
CA ALA A 86 10.52 5.65 -3.11
C ALA A 86 9.22 5.74 -3.91
N LEU A 87 8.54 6.87 -3.77
CA LEU A 87 7.35 7.24 -4.52
C LEU A 87 7.65 8.53 -5.30
N PRO A 88 8.23 8.42 -6.51
CA PRO A 88 8.51 9.59 -7.34
C PRO A 88 7.23 10.35 -7.69
N ALA A 89 7.27 11.67 -7.71
CA ALA A 89 6.13 12.52 -7.99
C ALA A 89 5.42 12.13 -9.29
N GLY A 90 4.11 11.88 -9.21
CA GLY A 90 3.25 11.58 -10.35
C GLY A 90 3.45 10.21 -11.00
N LYS A 91 4.33 9.35 -10.47
CA LYS A 91 4.56 8.00 -10.97
C LYS A 91 3.81 6.96 -10.15
N THR A 92 3.20 6.00 -10.83
CA THR A 92 2.61 4.84 -10.18
C THR A 92 3.70 3.83 -9.86
N VAL A 93 3.83 3.47 -8.57
CA VAL A 93 4.66 2.38 -8.10
C VAL A 93 3.78 1.17 -7.88
N GLU A 94 4.09 0.09 -8.55
CA GLU A 94 3.31 -1.15 -8.49
C GLU A 94 4.00 -2.16 -7.57
N LEU A 95 3.27 -2.59 -6.55
CA LEU A 95 3.65 -3.73 -5.72
C LEU A 95 2.91 -4.94 -6.27
N LYS A 96 3.66 -5.90 -6.81
CA LYS A 96 3.15 -7.08 -7.53
C LYS A 96 3.97 -8.32 -7.24
N PRO A 97 3.41 -9.52 -7.48
CA PRO A 97 4.16 -10.77 -7.38
C PRO A 97 5.46 -10.71 -8.21
N GLY A 98 6.58 -11.10 -7.60
CA GLY A 98 7.89 -11.04 -8.22
C GLY A 98 8.63 -9.70 -8.12
N GLY A 99 8.02 -8.69 -7.53
CA GLY A 99 8.61 -7.38 -7.29
C GLY A 99 8.48 -6.93 -5.83
N TYR A 100 8.18 -5.64 -5.63
CA TYR A 100 7.82 -5.13 -4.30
C TYR A 100 6.51 -5.75 -3.83
N HIS A 101 6.41 -5.99 -2.53
CA HIS A 101 5.19 -6.44 -1.87
C HIS A 101 5.19 -6.08 -0.39
N LEU A 102 4.01 -6.08 0.20
CA LEU A 102 3.85 -5.96 1.64
C LEU A 102 3.79 -7.36 2.23
N MET A 103 4.57 -7.60 3.26
CA MET A 103 4.63 -8.87 3.96
C MET A 103 3.92 -8.75 5.29
N LEU A 104 2.84 -9.49 5.47
CA LEU A 104 2.09 -9.60 6.72
C LEU A 104 2.56 -10.88 7.41
N MET A 105 3.30 -10.73 8.51
CA MET A 105 3.91 -11.85 9.22
C MET A 105 3.19 -12.14 10.53
N ASP A 106 3.38 -13.35 11.06
CA ASP A 106 2.77 -13.77 12.32
C ASP A 106 1.23 -13.71 12.32
N ILE A 107 0.63 -14.08 11.19
CA ILE A 107 -0.82 -14.16 11.05
C ILE A 107 -1.35 -15.37 11.83
N VAL A 108 -2.32 -15.12 12.69
CA VAL A 108 -2.90 -16.15 13.55
C VAL A 108 -4.06 -16.88 12.88
N LYS A 109 -4.89 -16.14 12.13
CA LYS A 109 -6.09 -16.68 11.46
C LYS A 109 -5.88 -16.73 9.95
N PRO A 110 -6.31 -17.81 9.27
CA PRO A 110 -6.28 -17.84 7.82
C PRO A 110 -7.05 -16.67 7.20
N LEU A 111 -6.51 -16.10 6.14
CA LEU A 111 -7.18 -15.09 5.33
C LEU A 111 -7.89 -15.79 4.17
N ARG A 112 -9.22 -15.70 4.16
CA ARG A 112 -10.07 -16.40 3.19
C ARG A 112 -10.48 -15.49 2.03
N PRO A 113 -10.59 -16.02 0.82
CA PRO A 113 -11.11 -15.26 -0.31
C PRO A 113 -12.45 -14.58 0.02
N GLY A 114 -12.62 -13.32 -0.39
CA GLY A 114 -13.79 -12.50 -0.11
C GLY A 114 -13.72 -11.71 1.18
N GLU A 115 -12.80 -12.01 2.07
CA GLU A 115 -12.53 -11.17 3.25
C GLU A 115 -11.83 -9.87 2.85
N VAL A 116 -11.87 -8.89 3.73
CA VAL A 116 -11.21 -7.59 3.57
C VAL A 116 -10.23 -7.40 4.71
N VAL A 117 -9.01 -6.99 4.36
CA VAL A 117 -7.93 -6.70 5.31
C VAL A 117 -7.69 -5.19 5.31
N PRO A 118 -7.95 -4.49 6.41
CA PRO A 118 -7.54 -3.09 6.56
C PRO A 118 -6.01 -3.00 6.61
N ILE A 119 -5.46 -2.10 5.82
CA ILE A 119 -4.01 -1.81 5.80
C ILE A 119 -3.82 -0.31 5.96
N THR A 120 -2.89 0.09 6.82
CA THR A 120 -2.47 1.48 6.98
C THR A 120 -1.07 1.64 6.41
N LEU A 121 -0.95 2.51 5.42
CA LEU A 121 0.33 2.89 4.81
C LEU A 121 0.80 4.19 5.46
N VAL A 122 2.05 4.25 5.87
CA VAL A 122 2.68 5.47 6.41
C VAL A 122 3.57 6.07 5.34
N ILE A 123 3.19 7.24 4.85
CA ILE A 123 3.87 7.97 3.79
C ILE A 123 4.61 9.15 4.39
N GLU A 124 5.89 9.29 4.08
CA GLU A 124 6.74 10.40 4.50
C GLU A 124 7.05 11.30 3.31
N GLY A 125 6.69 12.58 3.41
CA GLY A 125 7.01 13.59 2.41
C GLY A 125 8.45 14.09 2.51
N LEU A 126 8.86 14.98 1.61
CA LEU A 126 10.18 15.61 1.62
C LEU A 126 10.42 16.48 2.86
N ASP A 127 9.37 17.02 3.44
CA ASP A 127 9.39 17.79 4.69
C ASP A 127 9.46 16.90 5.95
N ARG A 128 9.63 15.59 5.77
CA ARG A 128 9.61 14.54 6.81
C ARG A 128 8.28 14.42 7.57
N ARG A 129 7.25 15.09 7.14
CA ARG A 129 5.91 14.89 7.69
C ARG A 129 5.37 13.53 7.22
N ARG A 130 4.75 12.83 8.15
CA ARG A 130 4.14 11.53 7.89
C ARG A 130 2.62 11.67 7.84
N GLN A 131 2.03 11.00 6.87
CA GLN A 131 0.59 10.85 6.78
C GLN A 131 0.24 9.36 6.73
N GLU A 132 -0.91 9.02 7.28
CA GLU A 132 -1.45 7.68 7.23
C GLU A 132 -2.52 7.59 6.14
N VAL A 133 -2.38 6.60 5.27
CA VAL A 133 -3.36 6.27 4.25
C VAL A 133 -3.96 4.93 4.62
N LYS A 134 -5.24 4.92 4.98
CA LYS A 134 -5.98 3.70 5.29
C LYS A 134 -6.64 3.17 4.04
N ILE A 135 -6.42 1.89 3.76
CA ILE A 135 -6.99 1.19 2.62
C ILE A 135 -7.63 -0.12 3.06
N GLU A 136 -8.52 -0.63 2.25
CA GLU A 136 -9.10 -1.96 2.39
C GLU A 136 -8.63 -2.85 1.25
N ALA A 137 -7.94 -3.94 1.57
CA ALA A 137 -7.43 -4.89 0.61
C ALA A 137 -8.28 -6.16 0.60
N GLY A 138 -8.88 -6.48 -0.54
CA GLY A 138 -9.66 -7.70 -0.71
C GLY A 138 -8.77 -8.93 -0.73
N VAL A 139 -9.15 -9.97 -0.01
CA VAL A 139 -8.44 -11.26 -0.05
C VAL A 139 -8.82 -12.02 -1.31
N ARG A 140 -7.80 -12.44 -2.08
CA ARG A 140 -7.96 -13.17 -3.34
C ARG A 140 -7.07 -14.41 -3.36
N GLU A 141 -7.53 -15.47 -4.03
CA GLU A 141 -6.65 -16.56 -4.42
C GLU A 141 -5.74 -16.10 -5.56
N MET A 142 -4.47 -16.50 -5.52
CA MET A 142 -3.67 -16.41 -6.71
C MET A 142 -4.14 -17.51 -7.67
N THR A 143 -4.89 -17.14 -8.68
CA THR A 143 -5.07 -17.98 -9.84
C THR A 143 -3.71 -18.10 -10.53
N GLY A 144 -2.91 -19.04 -10.06
CA GLY A 144 -1.72 -19.46 -10.78
C GLY A 144 -2.20 -20.00 -12.12
N GLY A 145 -1.80 -19.35 -13.22
CA GLY A 145 -1.92 -19.94 -14.53
C GLY A 145 -1.10 -21.22 -14.58
N MET A 146 -1.67 -22.31 -14.10
CA MET A 146 -1.34 -23.63 -14.61
C MET A 146 -2.12 -23.75 -15.91
N ALA A 147 -1.57 -23.15 -16.96
CA ALA A 147 -1.89 -23.57 -18.30
C ALA A 147 -1.62 -25.08 -18.36
N GLY A 148 -2.70 -25.81 -18.56
CA GLY A 148 -2.71 -27.24 -18.55
C GLY A 148 -1.66 -27.84 -19.47
N GLY A 149 -0.83 -28.71 -18.92
CA GLY A 149 -0.17 -29.71 -19.67
C GLY A 149 -1.24 -30.65 -20.22
N ALA A 150 -1.60 -30.46 -21.48
CA ALA A 150 -2.36 -31.42 -22.22
C ALA A 150 -1.52 -32.71 -22.30
N HIS A 151 -1.88 -33.66 -21.47
CA HIS A 151 -1.44 -35.04 -21.68
C HIS A 151 -2.17 -35.55 -22.91
N GLY A 152 -1.51 -35.44 -24.06
CA GLY A 152 -1.86 -36.17 -25.25
C GLY A 152 -1.73 -37.64 -24.96
N LYS A 153 -2.84 -38.37 -24.85
CA LYS A 153 -2.88 -39.80 -24.99
C LYS A 153 -2.55 -40.12 -26.44
N MET A 154 -1.40 -40.68 -26.67
CA MET A 154 -1.17 -41.48 -27.87
C MET A 154 -1.55 -42.93 -27.61
N HIS A 155 -2.42 -43.44 -28.47
CA HIS A 155 -2.64 -44.87 -28.68
C HIS A 155 -1.49 -45.46 -29.50
#